data_f9eabb5e1d8f17b4930d1a1dfaa82c97
#
_entry.id   f9eabb5e1d8f17b4930d1a1dfaa82c97
#
_cell.length_a   1.000
_cell.length_b   1.000
_cell.length_c   1.000
_cell.angle_alpha   90.00
_cell.angle_beta   90.00
_cell.angle_gamma   90.00
#
_symmetry.space_group_name_H-M   'P 1'
#
loop_
_entity.id
_entity.type
_entity.pdbx_description
1 polymer ?
#
loop_
_entity_poly.entity_id
_entity_poly.type
_entity_poly.pdbx_seq_one_letter_code
_entity_poly.pdbx_strand_id
1 'polypeptide(L)'
;NYPFYAQAASVLGSQLVRGRATSVGNVINASPLADTVTPLVACDAKLVVVGPEGQREVSLVSWAGESQEERIARGAFFIFVRKVGLKPGEMAIGLKIPYVEGQKAVFTKFDRRKEVDLSTVCATVGKFGEDYRVAIGSCAPTPIRLPKTEALLKGKKLTPELIGEAAELAGSEVSPISDVRASAEYRISLV
;
A
#
# COMPACT_ATOMS: atom_id res chain seq x y z
N ASN A 1 -10.49 11.54 10.26
CA ASN A 1 -9.83 10.47 11.04
C ASN A 1 -8.65 9.81 10.29
N TYR A 2 -8.48 10.06 8.97
CA TYR A 2 -7.41 9.48 8.14
C TYR A 2 -6.74 10.58 7.29
N PRO A 3 -6.03 11.57 7.90
CA PRO A 3 -5.43 12.69 7.16
C PRO A 3 -4.40 12.21 6.12
N PHE A 4 -3.63 11.17 6.42
CA PHE A 4 -2.66 10.56 5.51
C PHE A 4 -3.35 9.92 4.27
N TYR A 5 -4.58 9.39 4.43
CA TYR A 5 -5.37 8.90 3.28
C TYR A 5 -5.89 10.06 2.43
N ALA A 6 -6.36 11.14 3.07
CA ALA A 6 -6.77 12.35 2.36
C ALA A 6 -5.60 12.97 1.58
N GLN A 7 -4.40 12.98 2.16
CA GLN A 7 -3.17 13.42 1.50
C GLN A 7 -2.87 12.58 0.26
N ALA A 8 -2.90 11.24 0.37
CA ALA A 8 -2.69 10.34 -0.76
C ALA A 8 -3.73 10.57 -1.88
N ALA A 9 -5.01 10.73 -1.50
CA ALA A 9 -6.08 11.00 -2.44
C ALA A 9 -5.92 12.36 -3.13
N SER A 10 -5.40 13.39 -2.46
CA SER A 10 -5.24 14.74 -3.02
C SER A 10 -4.20 14.81 -4.13
N VAL A 11 -3.20 13.94 -4.12
CA VAL A 11 -2.10 13.89 -5.12
C VAL A 11 -2.29 12.84 -6.21
N LEU A 12 -3.40 12.09 -6.19
CA LEU A 12 -3.71 11.09 -7.19
C LEU A 12 -4.20 11.76 -8.48
N GLY A 13 -3.46 11.58 -9.58
CA GLY A 13 -3.83 12.08 -10.90
C GLY A 13 -4.15 13.58 -10.93
N SER A 14 -5.03 14.00 -11.85
CA SER A 14 -5.55 15.36 -11.94
C SER A 14 -6.85 15.53 -11.16
N GLN A 15 -7.27 16.78 -10.94
CA GLN A 15 -8.58 17.10 -10.35
C GLN A 15 -9.73 16.49 -11.17
N LEU A 16 -9.64 16.49 -12.51
CA LEU A 16 -10.65 15.90 -13.39
C LEU A 16 -10.74 14.38 -13.18
N VAL A 17 -9.60 13.70 -13.01
CA VAL A 17 -9.56 12.27 -12.70
C VAL A 17 -10.19 12.02 -11.34
N ARG A 18 -9.79 12.77 -10.31
CA ARG A 18 -10.32 12.63 -8.94
C ARG A 18 -11.82 12.89 -8.85
N GLY A 19 -12.35 13.82 -9.65
CA GLY A 19 -13.80 14.10 -9.72
C GLY A 19 -14.66 12.94 -10.25
N ARG A 20 -14.04 11.93 -10.87
CA ARG A 20 -14.72 10.74 -11.41
C ARG A 20 -14.26 9.43 -10.79
N ALA A 21 -13.09 9.42 -10.15
CA ALA A 21 -12.51 8.24 -9.53
C ALA A 21 -13.24 7.85 -8.23
N THR A 22 -13.17 6.58 -7.92
CA THR A 22 -13.57 6.06 -6.60
C THR A 22 -12.41 5.34 -5.93
N SER A 23 -12.38 5.34 -4.61
CA SER A 23 -11.38 4.58 -3.85
C SER A 23 -11.42 3.09 -4.17
N VAL A 24 -12.63 2.51 -4.26
CA VAL A 24 -12.82 1.11 -4.65
C VAL A 24 -12.28 0.86 -6.07
N GLY A 25 -12.59 1.72 -7.03
CA GLY A 25 -12.09 1.61 -8.41
C GLY A 25 -10.56 1.65 -8.49
N ASN A 26 -9.90 2.51 -7.69
CA ASN A 26 -8.44 2.57 -7.64
C ASN A 26 -7.83 1.29 -7.06
N VAL A 27 -8.45 0.71 -6.01
CA VAL A 27 -8.05 -0.59 -5.45
C VAL A 27 -8.21 -1.72 -6.47
N ILE A 28 -9.38 -1.81 -7.14
CA ILE A 28 -9.68 -2.87 -8.13
C ILE A 28 -8.73 -2.80 -9.34
N ASN A 29 -8.30 -1.62 -9.75
CA ASN A 29 -7.33 -1.45 -10.81
C ASN A 29 -5.99 -2.16 -10.52
N ALA A 30 -5.71 -2.46 -9.26
CA ALA A 30 -4.55 -3.23 -8.76
C ALA A 30 -3.22 -2.78 -9.37
N SER A 31 -3.06 -1.46 -9.54
CA SER A 31 -1.79 -0.88 -9.96
C SER A 31 -0.81 -0.87 -8.79
N PRO A 32 0.45 -1.33 -8.95
CA PRO A 32 1.47 -1.19 -7.92
C PRO A 32 1.81 0.27 -7.60
N LEU A 33 1.43 1.21 -8.48
CA LEU A 33 1.66 2.65 -8.35
C LEU A 33 0.45 3.42 -7.79
N ALA A 34 -0.53 2.70 -7.21
CA ALA A 34 -1.76 3.32 -6.72
C ALA A 34 -1.53 4.02 -5.37
N ASP A 35 -1.45 5.35 -5.39
CA ASP A 35 -1.14 6.19 -4.22
C ASP A 35 -2.06 5.92 -3.02
N THR A 36 -3.38 5.78 -3.25
CA THR A 36 -4.35 5.57 -2.16
C THR A 36 -4.33 4.16 -1.58
N VAL A 37 -3.60 3.20 -2.17
CA VAL A 37 -3.57 1.82 -1.69
C VAL A 37 -2.61 1.65 -0.51
N THR A 38 -1.46 2.34 -0.49
CA THR A 38 -0.51 2.22 0.63
C THR A 38 -1.12 2.64 1.99
N PRO A 39 -1.91 3.74 2.11
CA PRO A 39 -2.63 4.04 3.35
C PRO A 39 -3.64 2.97 3.76
N LEU A 40 -4.35 2.37 2.80
CA LEU A 40 -5.31 1.30 3.07
C LEU A 40 -4.64 0.03 3.57
N VAL A 41 -3.50 -0.32 2.97
CA VAL A 41 -2.68 -1.47 3.38
C VAL A 41 -2.09 -1.23 4.78
N ALA A 42 -1.62 -0.02 5.09
CA ALA A 42 -1.16 0.35 6.44
C ALA A 42 -2.27 0.28 7.49
N CYS A 43 -3.53 0.57 7.11
CA CYS A 43 -4.70 0.48 7.99
C CYS A 43 -5.26 -0.94 8.16
N ASP A 44 -4.68 -1.98 7.56
CA ASP A 44 -5.28 -3.33 7.46
C ASP A 44 -6.69 -3.31 6.85
N ALA A 45 -6.91 -2.43 5.87
CA ALA A 45 -8.21 -2.28 5.25
C ALA A 45 -8.62 -3.55 4.49
N LYS A 46 -9.94 -3.75 4.41
CA LYS A 46 -10.55 -4.84 3.68
C LYS A 46 -11.44 -4.32 2.57
N LEU A 47 -11.47 -5.02 1.47
CA LEU A 47 -12.44 -4.83 0.40
C LEU A 47 -13.71 -5.60 0.74
N VAL A 48 -14.85 -4.95 0.63
CA VAL A 48 -16.17 -5.58 0.74
C VAL A 48 -16.62 -6.00 -0.64
N VAL A 49 -16.87 -7.28 -0.82
CA VAL A 49 -17.19 -7.91 -2.10
C VAL A 49 -18.53 -8.63 -1.99
N VAL A 50 -19.36 -8.52 -3.02
CA VAL A 50 -20.63 -9.24 -3.17
C VAL A 50 -20.61 -10.06 -4.44
N GLY A 51 -21.11 -11.27 -4.37
CA GLY A 51 -21.21 -12.19 -5.49
C GLY A 51 -22.32 -13.22 -5.31
N PRO A 52 -22.40 -14.23 -6.18
CA PRO A 52 -23.45 -15.27 -6.10
C PRO A 52 -23.48 -16.04 -4.78
N GLU A 53 -22.33 -16.15 -4.10
CA GLU A 53 -22.20 -16.83 -2.80
C GLU A 53 -22.47 -15.89 -1.60
N GLY A 54 -22.90 -14.65 -1.83
CA GLY A 54 -23.15 -13.66 -0.79
C GLY A 54 -22.04 -12.61 -0.66
N GLN A 55 -21.94 -12.00 0.54
CA GLN A 55 -20.97 -10.96 0.83
C GLN A 55 -19.79 -11.54 1.60
N ARG A 56 -18.57 -11.09 1.25
CA ARG A 56 -17.33 -11.41 1.97
C ARG A 56 -16.41 -10.19 2.10
N GLU A 57 -15.50 -10.25 3.05
CA GLU A 57 -14.42 -9.26 3.22
C GLU A 57 -13.08 -9.88 2.78
N VAL A 58 -12.30 -9.15 2.00
CA VAL A 58 -10.98 -9.58 1.52
C VAL A 58 -9.91 -8.60 1.99
N SER A 59 -8.86 -9.09 2.64
CA SER A 59 -7.75 -8.25 3.11
C SER A 59 -6.99 -7.65 1.95
N LEU A 60 -6.66 -6.35 2.05
CA LEU A 60 -5.79 -5.66 1.09
C LEU A 60 -4.30 -5.81 1.41
N VAL A 61 -3.94 -6.41 2.55
CA VAL A 61 -2.55 -6.55 2.96
C VAL A 61 -1.83 -7.56 2.06
N SER A 62 -0.68 -7.16 1.54
CA SER A 62 0.32 -8.00 0.90
C SER A 62 1.65 -7.79 1.61
N TRP A 63 2.44 -8.85 1.76
CA TRP A 63 3.70 -8.80 2.47
C TRP A 63 4.90 -8.82 1.52
N ALA A 64 5.98 -8.16 1.91
CA ALA A 64 7.25 -8.27 1.21
C ALA A 64 7.75 -9.73 1.24
N GLY A 65 8.30 -10.19 0.12
CA GLY A 65 8.81 -11.55 -0.03
C GLY A 65 7.74 -12.62 -0.28
N GLU A 66 6.44 -12.29 -0.19
CA GLU A 66 5.35 -13.24 -0.44
C GLU A 66 5.22 -13.58 -1.93
N SER A 67 5.26 -14.87 -2.26
CA SER A 67 5.08 -15.38 -3.63
C SER A 67 3.63 -15.23 -4.11
N GLN A 68 3.43 -15.37 -5.43
CA GLN A 68 2.08 -15.35 -6.00
C GLN A 68 1.24 -16.53 -5.52
N GLU A 69 1.84 -17.70 -5.37
CA GLU A 69 1.22 -18.93 -4.90
C GLU A 69 0.74 -18.80 -3.45
N GLU A 70 1.57 -18.23 -2.57
CA GLU A 70 1.21 -17.96 -1.17
C GLU A 70 0.04 -16.97 -1.08
N ARG A 71 0.04 -15.91 -1.89
CA ARG A 71 -1.08 -14.96 -1.97
C ARG A 71 -2.37 -15.62 -2.41
N ILE A 72 -2.32 -16.49 -3.42
CA ILE A 72 -3.49 -17.26 -3.87
C ILE A 72 -3.98 -18.19 -2.76
N ALA A 73 -3.07 -18.94 -2.13
CA ALA A 73 -3.40 -19.91 -1.10
C ALA A 73 -4.12 -19.31 0.11
N ARG A 74 -3.73 -18.09 0.53
CA ARG A 74 -4.39 -17.39 1.64
C ARG A 74 -5.58 -16.52 1.22
N GLY A 75 -5.95 -16.51 -0.07
CA GLY A 75 -7.08 -15.71 -0.56
C GLY A 75 -6.82 -14.19 -0.53
N ALA A 76 -5.59 -13.75 -0.81
CA ALA A 76 -5.25 -12.34 -0.88
C ALA A 76 -6.00 -11.63 -2.00
N PHE A 77 -6.27 -10.33 -1.79
CA PHE A 77 -6.84 -9.51 -2.86
C PHE A 77 -5.82 -9.22 -3.97
N PHE A 78 -4.65 -8.72 -3.63
CA PHE A 78 -3.59 -8.45 -4.61
C PHE A 78 -2.76 -9.71 -4.88
N ILE A 79 -2.94 -10.31 -6.04
CA ILE A 79 -2.20 -11.51 -6.46
C ILE A 79 -0.91 -11.12 -7.17
N PHE A 80 -1.03 -10.25 -8.18
CA PHE A 80 0.09 -9.74 -8.99
C PHE A 80 -0.31 -8.41 -9.63
N VAL A 81 0.58 -7.83 -10.45
CA VAL A 81 0.27 -6.61 -11.20
C VAL A 81 -1.05 -6.79 -11.96
N ARG A 82 -2.05 -5.96 -11.64
CA ARG A 82 -3.39 -5.98 -12.22
C ARG A 82 -4.13 -7.33 -12.14
N LYS A 83 -3.69 -8.22 -11.27
CA LYS A 83 -4.33 -9.49 -11.00
C LYS A 83 -4.84 -9.52 -9.57
N VAL A 84 -6.14 -9.72 -9.42
CA VAL A 84 -6.86 -9.68 -8.14
C VAL A 84 -7.54 -11.00 -7.82
N GLY A 85 -7.79 -11.25 -6.54
CA GLY A 85 -8.44 -12.44 -6.01
C GLY A 85 -9.97 -12.34 -6.00
N LEU A 86 -10.59 -11.69 -7.01
CA LEU A 86 -12.04 -11.72 -7.20
C LEU A 86 -12.44 -12.97 -7.98
N LYS A 87 -13.54 -13.59 -7.58
CA LYS A 87 -14.15 -14.71 -8.30
C LYS A 87 -15.05 -14.21 -9.43
N PRO A 88 -15.34 -15.04 -10.45
CA PRO A 88 -16.34 -14.69 -11.46
C PRO A 88 -17.69 -14.32 -10.84
N GLY A 89 -18.28 -13.22 -11.30
CA GLY A 89 -19.56 -12.70 -10.78
C GLY A 89 -19.46 -11.92 -9.47
N GLU A 90 -18.27 -11.73 -8.91
CA GLU A 90 -18.06 -10.87 -7.74
C GLU A 90 -17.85 -9.41 -8.15
N MET A 91 -18.41 -8.51 -7.33
CA MET A 91 -18.25 -7.06 -7.46
C MET A 91 -17.82 -6.45 -6.12
N ALA A 92 -16.83 -5.58 -6.15
CA ALA A 92 -16.45 -4.80 -4.98
C ALA A 92 -17.41 -3.62 -4.77
N ILE A 93 -17.92 -3.49 -3.56
CA ILE A 93 -18.95 -2.49 -3.22
C ILE A 93 -18.48 -1.47 -2.18
N GLY A 94 -17.38 -1.73 -1.47
CA GLY A 94 -16.93 -0.81 -0.43
C GLY A 94 -15.57 -1.19 0.14
N LEU A 95 -15.07 -0.30 1.00
CA LEU A 95 -13.86 -0.48 1.79
C LEU A 95 -14.22 -0.41 3.28
N LYS A 96 -13.73 -1.36 4.04
CA LYS A 96 -13.79 -1.35 5.50
C LYS A 96 -12.40 -0.97 6.01
N ILE A 97 -12.29 0.21 6.60
CA ILE A 97 -11.03 0.75 7.07
C ILE A 97 -11.05 0.75 8.60
N PRO A 98 -10.28 -0.13 9.28
CA PRO A 98 -10.18 -0.13 10.73
C PRO A 98 -9.62 1.21 11.23
N TYR A 99 -10.20 1.72 12.31
CA TYR A 99 -9.69 2.90 13.01
C TYR A 99 -9.09 2.46 14.34
N VAL A 100 -7.87 2.89 14.59
CA VAL A 100 -7.18 2.70 15.87
C VAL A 100 -7.08 4.06 16.54
N GLU A 101 -7.62 4.18 17.76
CA GLU A 101 -7.57 5.43 18.50
C GLU A 101 -6.13 5.89 18.71
N GLY A 102 -5.88 7.20 18.48
CA GLY A 102 -4.54 7.77 18.56
C GLY A 102 -3.59 7.41 17.42
N GLN A 103 -4.08 6.73 16.37
CA GLN A 103 -3.25 6.42 15.19
C GLN A 103 -2.66 7.69 14.57
N LYS A 104 -1.39 7.62 14.20
CA LYS A 104 -0.65 8.68 13.51
C LYS A 104 0.14 8.08 12.36
N ALA A 105 -0.11 8.54 11.16
CA ALA A 105 0.61 8.11 9.98
C ALA A 105 0.87 9.26 9.02
N VAL A 106 1.88 9.08 8.19
CA VAL A 106 2.28 10.01 7.13
C VAL A 106 2.28 9.25 5.81
N PHE A 107 1.77 9.89 4.78
CA PHE A 107 1.91 9.46 3.39
C PHE A 107 2.99 10.30 2.72
N THR A 108 3.85 9.67 1.95
CA THR A 108 4.89 10.34 1.16
C THR A 108 4.87 9.80 -0.26
N LYS A 109 5.06 10.69 -1.24
CA LYS A 109 5.13 10.34 -2.66
C LYS A 109 6.36 10.99 -3.28
N PHE A 110 7.14 10.19 -3.99
CA PHE A 110 8.20 10.63 -4.88
C PHE A 110 7.76 10.46 -6.33
N ASP A 111 7.80 11.54 -7.09
CA ASP A 111 7.46 11.58 -8.50
C ASP A 111 8.46 12.46 -9.26
N ARG A 112 8.39 12.47 -10.59
CA ARG A 112 9.29 13.28 -11.44
C ARG A 112 8.75 14.68 -11.73
N ARG A 113 7.43 14.84 -11.59
CA ARG A 113 6.71 16.09 -11.82
C ARG A 113 5.84 16.41 -10.61
N LYS A 114 5.67 17.69 -10.31
CA LYS A 114 4.87 18.12 -9.17
C LYS A 114 3.37 17.76 -9.25
N GLU A 115 2.86 17.56 -10.47
CA GLU A 115 1.46 17.27 -10.72
C GLU A 115 1.29 16.20 -11.80
N VAL A 116 0.21 15.44 -11.68
CA VAL A 116 -0.26 14.44 -12.66
C VAL A 116 0.82 13.44 -13.04
N ASP A 117 1.54 12.92 -12.05
CA ASP A 117 2.55 11.89 -12.29
C ASP A 117 2.26 10.61 -11.47
N LEU A 118 2.74 9.50 -11.99
CA LEU A 118 2.74 8.22 -11.29
C LEU A 118 3.90 8.18 -10.31
N SER A 119 3.67 7.61 -9.14
CA SER A 119 4.71 7.48 -8.13
C SER A 119 5.91 6.68 -8.61
N THR A 120 7.09 7.27 -8.47
CA THR A 120 8.35 6.52 -8.53
C THR A 120 8.43 5.59 -7.32
N VAL A 121 8.14 6.12 -6.13
CA VAL A 121 7.91 5.39 -4.88
C VAL A 121 6.82 6.15 -4.12
N CYS A 122 5.95 5.44 -3.43
CA CYS A 122 5.08 6.02 -2.42
C CYS A 122 5.08 5.16 -1.15
N ALA A 123 4.96 5.80 -0.02
CA ALA A 123 5.00 5.14 1.28
C ALA A 123 3.91 5.66 2.22
N THR A 124 3.44 4.78 3.09
CA THR A 124 2.66 5.16 4.28
C THR A 124 3.31 4.52 5.49
N VAL A 125 3.77 5.35 6.41
CA VAL A 125 4.40 4.91 7.65
C VAL A 125 3.65 5.51 8.83
N GLY A 126 3.39 4.71 9.86
CA GLY A 126 2.68 5.21 11.01
C GLY A 126 2.68 4.28 12.21
N LYS A 127 2.24 4.83 13.36
CA LYS A 127 1.95 4.09 14.57
C LYS A 127 0.44 3.87 14.70
N PHE A 128 0.04 2.61 14.84
CA PHE A 128 -1.35 2.15 14.97
C PHE A 128 -1.47 1.37 16.29
N GLY A 129 -1.89 2.02 17.35
CA GLY A 129 -1.77 1.48 18.71
C GLY A 129 -0.29 1.36 19.09
N GLU A 130 0.15 0.15 19.44
CA GLU A 130 1.55 -0.12 19.79
C GLU A 130 2.41 -0.56 18.58
N ASP A 131 1.78 -0.83 17.43
CA ASP A 131 2.49 -1.33 16.25
C ASP A 131 2.86 -0.21 15.29
N TYR A 132 4.09 -0.26 14.79
CA TYR A 132 4.48 0.51 13.60
C TYR A 132 4.13 -0.27 12.34
N ARG A 133 3.65 0.42 11.32
CA ARG A 133 3.33 -0.18 10.02
C ARG A 133 3.98 0.61 8.91
N VAL A 134 4.57 -0.12 7.97
CA VAL A 134 5.32 0.43 6.83
C VAL A 134 4.76 -0.19 5.56
N ALA A 135 4.03 0.61 4.78
CA ALA A 135 3.47 0.19 3.51
C ALA A 135 4.14 0.95 2.36
N ILE A 136 4.65 0.21 1.37
CA ILE A 136 5.38 0.74 0.22
C ILE A 136 4.64 0.40 -1.08
N GLY A 137 4.53 1.37 -1.97
CA GLY A 137 4.04 1.22 -3.34
C GLY A 137 5.14 1.46 -4.36
N SER A 138 4.97 0.93 -5.55
CA SER A 138 5.89 1.03 -6.70
C SER A 138 7.21 0.26 -6.57
N CYS A 139 7.40 -0.50 -5.49
CA CYS A 139 8.65 -1.24 -5.23
C CYS A 139 8.45 -2.76 -5.18
N ALA A 140 7.29 -3.25 -5.65
CA ALA A 140 6.96 -4.65 -5.80
C ALA A 140 5.82 -4.80 -6.83
N PRO A 141 5.44 -6.01 -7.26
CA PRO A 141 4.29 -6.23 -8.15
C PRO A 141 2.94 -5.72 -7.60
N THR A 142 2.84 -5.55 -6.29
CA THR A 142 1.68 -5.01 -5.57
C THR A 142 2.17 -4.05 -4.49
N PRO A 143 1.33 -3.13 -3.96
CA PRO A 143 1.66 -2.44 -2.71
C PRO A 143 1.84 -3.47 -1.59
N ILE A 144 2.88 -3.31 -0.77
CA ILE A 144 3.31 -4.29 0.24
C ILE A 144 3.53 -3.65 1.59
N ARG A 145 3.43 -4.45 2.66
CA ARG A 145 3.95 -4.15 4.00
C ARG A 145 5.29 -4.82 4.22
N LEU A 146 6.11 -4.24 5.08
CA LEU A 146 7.49 -4.66 5.34
C LEU A 146 7.58 -5.35 6.70
N PRO A 147 7.38 -6.69 6.78
CA PRO A 147 7.23 -7.40 8.05
C PRO A 147 8.50 -7.39 8.93
N LYS A 148 9.69 -7.43 8.34
CA LYS A 148 10.95 -7.39 9.11
C LYS A 148 11.18 -5.99 9.68
N THR A 149 10.96 -4.94 8.88
CA THR A 149 11.06 -3.55 9.33
C THR A 149 10.04 -3.25 10.44
N GLU A 150 8.79 -3.71 10.30
CA GLU A 150 7.77 -3.56 11.33
C GLU A 150 8.14 -4.31 12.62
N ALA A 151 8.68 -5.51 12.51
CA ALA A 151 9.17 -6.30 13.66
C ALA A 151 10.34 -5.61 14.38
N LEU A 152 11.26 -4.99 13.62
CA LEU A 152 12.37 -4.22 14.19
C LEU A 152 11.87 -3.04 15.02
N LEU A 153 10.82 -2.36 14.57
CA LEU A 153 10.27 -1.17 15.23
C LEU A 153 9.33 -1.49 16.39
N LYS A 154 8.80 -2.70 16.46
CA LYS A 154 7.76 -3.10 17.42
C LYS A 154 8.17 -2.85 18.87
N GLY A 155 7.32 -2.12 19.60
CA GLY A 155 7.52 -1.81 21.02
C GLY A 155 8.69 -0.89 21.34
N LYS A 156 9.40 -0.36 20.33
CA LYS A 156 10.55 0.52 20.52
C LYS A 156 10.18 2.00 20.43
N LYS A 157 10.90 2.83 21.16
CA LYS A 157 10.87 4.29 20.97
C LYS A 157 11.77 4.63 19.77
N LEU A 158 11.26 5.45 18.86
CA LEU A 158 12.04 5.89 17.69
C LEU A 158 13.20 6.78 18.13
N THR A 159 14.41 6.41 17.69
CA THR A 159 15.63 7.22 17.76
C THR A 159 16.17 7.40 16.34
N PRO A 160 17.02 8.40 16.09
CA PRO A 160 17.64 8.57 14.76
C PRO A 160 18.37 7.30 14.29
N GLU A 161 19.06 6.60 15.17
CA GLU A 161 19.80 5.38 14.87
C GLU A 161 18.86 4.24 14.47
N LEU A 162 17.77 4.03 15.24
CA LEU A 162 16.76 3.02 14.91
C LEU A 162 16.03 3.32 13.61
N ILE A 163 15.80 4.61 13.30
CA ILE A 163 15.20 5.02 12.03
C ILE A 163 16.15 4.69 10.87
N GLY A 164 17.45 4.96 11.02
CA GLY A 164 18.47 4.59 10.02
C GLY A 164 18.52 3.09 9.76
N GLU A 165 18.57 2.28 10.84
CA GLU A 165 18.54 0.82 10.74
C GLU A 165 17.26 0.31 10.06
N ALA A 166 16.10 0.89 10.40
CA ALA A 166 14.83 0.53 9.80
C ALA A 166 14.77 0.91 8.31
N ALA A 167 15.34 2.03 7.90
CA ALA A 167 15.41 2.46 6.50
C ALA A 167 16.29 1.50 5.66
N GLU A 168 17.47 1.13 6.16
CA GLU A 168 18.33 0.15 5.49
C GLU A 168 17.63 -1.22 5.34
N LEU A 169 16.97 -1.67 6.41
CA LEU A 169 16.22 -2.92 6.39
C LEU A 169 15.05 -2.85 5.40
N ALA A 170 14.30 -1.74 5.36
CA ALA A 170 13.21 -1.51 4.43
C ALA A 170 13.68 -1.60 2.97
N GLY A 171 14.82 -0.98 2.65
CA GLY A 171 15.46 -1.08 1.33
C GLY A 171 15.78 -2.52 0.92
N SER A 172 16.12 -3.39 1.89
CA SER A 172 16.41 -4.82 1.64
C SER A 172 15.17 -5.69 1.48
N GLU A 173 14.00 -5.24 1.94
CA GLU A 173 12.74 -6.00 1.83
C GLU A 173 11.98 -5.75 0.53
N VAL A 174 12.32 -4.70 -0.22
CA VAL A 174 11.65 -4.36 -1.48
C VAL A 174 12.35 -4.99 -2.68
N SER A 175 11.61 -5.17 -3.78
CA SER A 175 12.13 -5.73 -5.04
C SER A 175 11.55 -4.97 -6.23
N PRO A 176 11.98 -3.71 -6.43
CA PRO A 176 11.51 -2.89 -7.54
C PRO A 176 12.10 -3.33 -8.86
N ILE A 177 11.40 -3.02 -9.95
CA ILE A 177 11.91 -3.14 -11.31
C ILE A 177 12.53 -1.82 -11.78
N SER A 178 13.45 -1.89 -12.74
CA SER A 178 13.85 -0.73 -13.55
C SER A 178 12.85 -0.55 -14.69
N ASP A 179 12.40 0.69 -14.90
CA ASP A 179 11.54 1.07 -16.02
C ASP A 179 11.90 2.49 -16.53
N VAL A 180 11.11 3.02 -17.47
CA VAL A 180 11.33 4.36 -18.05
C VAL A 180 11.23 5.50 -17.04
N ARG A 181 10.74 5.24 -15.83
CA ARG A 181 10.58 6.26 -14.77
C ARG A 181 11.78 6.33 -13.86
N ALA A 182 12.34 5.15 -13.48
CA ALA A 182 13.45 5.07 -12.54
C ALA A 182 14.13 3.70 -12.59
N SER A 183 15.42 3.64 -12.23
CA SER A 183 16.10 2.38 -11.99
C SER A 183 15.65 1.74 -10.67
N ALA A 184 15.88 0.43 -10.53
CA ALA A 184 15.59 -0.32 -9.30
C ALA A 184 16.41 0.25 -8.13
N GLU A 185 17.69 0.54 -8.34
CA GLU A 185 18.60 1.10 -7.33
C GLU A 185 18.09 2.45 -6.81
N TYR A 186 17.63 3.33 -7.73
CA TYR A 186 17.08 4.61 -7.33
C TYR A 186 15.77 4.45 -6.52
N ARG A 187 14.92 3.50 -6.87
CA ARG A 187 13.72 3.22 -6.07
C ARG A 187 14.07 2.71 -4.67
N ILE A 188 15.07 1.85 -4.54
CA ILE A 188 15.57 1.37 -3.24
C ILE A 188 16.11 2.54 -2.41
N SER A 189 16.83 3.47 -3.02
CA SER A 189 17.37 4.64 -2.29
C SER A 189 16.31 5.64 -1.83
N LEU A 190 15.08 5.55 -2.36
CA LEU A 190 13.93 6.36 -1.94
C LEU A 190 13.09 5.72 -0.82
N VAL A 191 13.28 4.42 -0.58
CA VAL A 191 12.61 3.67 0.49
C VAL A 191 13.26 3.92 1.81
#